data_213bdd25271386bee4a8503f94512f91
#
_entry.id   213bdd25271386bee4a8503f94512f91
#
_cell.length_a   1.000
_cell.length_b   1.000
_cell.length_c   1.000
_cell.angle_alpha   90.00
_cell.angle_beta   90.00
_cell.angle_gamma   90.00
#
_symmetry.space_group_name_H-M   'P 1'
#
loop_
_entity.id
_entity.type
_entity.pdbx_description
1 polymer ?
#
loop_
_entity_poly.entity_id
_entity_poly.type
_entity_poly.pdbx_seq_one_letter_code
_entity_poly.pdbx_strand_id
1 'polypeptide(L)'
;FDWWLKPLTNGEGLAQGLMTRKHTILIVDDARHNRTALREILNDNYIVLEAENGQNALAVLEEKYQAVTVIILDLIMPDMSGLELLEIFHKDVRYQNIPVIAMLRGINDEIECKCLEYGAWDFMRKPYDPMIVRFRVKNVIERSQMRVDDELKYRAEYDVLTGILNKSKFFYNTRNMLNIFGTEDFVFIRIDIEKFQLINSFFGMDEGDNLLKYMADYLQNVEKEYRYITYGRIEADIFAVCFSYDNEKEITDFVKKFTNQMEKYPLDFELTPFFGVYLVKNRDLSINEMYDKANLASKNCKGNYIQNYFFYTKEMSEDIIKEQRIINNMKNALKNEEFVLYLQPKYELQRNSIAGAEVLVRWITADGRMISPGEFIPVFERNGFILKLDQYVWEKTCQLLAGWRDEGRKIFPVSVNISRVSLYNPKIVDVICGLTEKYNIPPEWLQLELTESAYTGNPKAIKEMME
;
A
#
# COMPACT_ATOMS: atom_id res chain seq x y z
N PHE A 1 -21.91 20.42 1.61
CA PHE A 1 -20.62 20.16 0.93
C PHE A 1 -19.86 21.47 0.62
N ASP A 2 -19.74 22.44 1.58
CA ASP A 2 -18.98 23.67 1.38
C ASP A 2 -18.39 24.15 2.70
N TRP A 3 -17.39 23.39 3.24
CA TRP A 3 -16.72 23.76 4.49
C TRP A 3 -15.18 23.77 4.43
N TRP A 4 -14.55 23.72 3.26
CA TRP A 4 -13.09 23.48 3.16
C TRP A 4 -12.28 24.56 2.41
N LEU A 5 -12.78 25.80 2.20
CA LEU A 5 -11.97 26.87 1.60
C LEU A 5 -12.32 28.23 2.19
N LYS A 6 -11.73 28.59 3.34
CA LYS A 6 -11.49 29.99 3.69
C LYS A 6 -9.98 30.19 3.87
N PRO A 7 -9.38 31.18 3.19
CA PRO A 7 -7.97 31.52 3.36
C PRO A 7 -7.74 32.11 4.75
N LEU A 8 -6.77 31.59 5.48
CA LEU A 8 -6.25 32.15 6.74
C LEU A 8 -5.50 33.45 6.39
N THR A 9 -6.15 34.58 6.51
CA THR A 9 -5.49 35.88 6.52
C THR A 9 -5.24 36.29 7.97
N ASN A 10 -3.99 36.73 8.21
CA ASN A 10 -3.42 37.42 9.37
C ASN A 10 -2.89 36.59 10.52
N GLY A 11 -1.55 36.61 10.61
CA GLY A 11 -0.69 35.96 11.62
C GLY A 11 -0.77 36.51 13.05
N GLU A 12 -1.83 37.21 13.45
CA GLU A 12 -2.02 37.71 14.83
C GLU A 12 -3.02 36.90 15.66
N GLY A 13 -3.76 35.97 15.08
CA GLY A 13 -4.75 35.14 15.77
C GLY A 13 -4.22 33.84 16.40
N LEU A 14 -3.03 33.39 16.02
CA LEU A 14 -2.45 32.10 16.50
C LEU A 14 -1.73 32.19 17.83
N ALA A 15 -1.40 33.39 18.30
CA ALA A 15 -0.73 33.58 19.59
C ALA A 15 -1.69 33.69 20.79
N GLN A 16 -2.99 33.86 20.58
CA GLN A 16 -3.98 33.99 21.68
C GLN A 16 -4.86 32.75 21.89
N GLY A 17 -4.73 31.69 21.12
CA GLY A 17 -5.54 30.46 21.22
C GLY A 17 -4.87 29.30 21.97
N LEU A 18 -3.63 29.38 22.33
CA LEU A 18 -2.94 28.48 23.27
C LEU A 18 -3.18 28.94 24.71
N MET A 19 -4.44 28.95 25.17
CA MET A 19 -4.71 28.80 26.59
C MET A 19 -4.06 27.47 26.99
N THR A 20 -2.93 27.54 27.70
CA THR A 20 -2.29 26.43 28.35
C THR A 20 -3.33 25.69 29.17
N ARG A 21 -3.83 24.55 28.67
CA ARG A 21 -4.69 23.67 29.50
C ARG A 21 -3.92 23.36 30.75
N LYS A 22 -4.41 23.83 31.91
CA LYS A 22 -3.81 23.49 33.18
C LYS A 22 -3.77 21.98 33.31
N HIS A 23 -2.62 21.41 33.61
CA HIS A 23 -2.47 19.98 33.87
C HIS A 23 -3.33 19.55 35.07
N THR A 24 -3.92 18.37 35.00
CA THR A 24 -4.79 17.83 36.06
C THR A 24 -4.00 16.80 36.85
N ILE A 25 -3.94 16.99 38.15
CA ILE A 25 -3.26 16.12 39.12
C ILE A 25 -4.30 15.42 39.98
N LEU A 26 -4.24 14.08 40.04
CA LEU A 26 -5.04 13.30 40.99
C LEU A 26 -4.23 13.03 42.25
N ILE A 27 -4.71 13.48 43.39
CA ILE A 27 -4.13 13.20 44.72
C ILE A 27 -4.92 12.06 45.34
N VAL A 28 -4.22 10.99 45.72
CA VAL A 28 -4.78 9.83 46.41
C VAL A 28 -4.11 9.67 47.76
N ASP A 29 -4.80 9.98 48.84
CA ASP A 29 -4.30 9.90 50.24
C ASP A 29 -5.53 9.78 51.16
N ASP A 30 -5.50 8.89 52.16
CA ASP A 30 -6.61 8.67 53.09
C ASP A 30 -6.83 9.86 54.01
N ALA A 31 -5.75 10.54 54.40
CA ALA A 31 -5.80 11.64 55.34
C ALA A 31 -6.19 12.97 54.68
N ARG A 32 -7.35 13.51 55.08
CA ARG A 32 -7.88 14.77 54.54
C ARG A 32 -6.90 15.93 54.64
N HIS A 33 -6.14 16.02 55.73
CA HIS A 33 -5.17 17.12 55.94
C HIS A 33 -4.03 17.06 54.92
N ASN A 34 -3.58 15.86 54.50
CA ASN A 34 -2.56 15.69 53.49
C ASN A 34 -3.08 16.16 52.13
N ARG A 35 -4.31 15.72 51.74
CA ARG A 35 -4.93 16.16 50.47
C ARG A 35 -5.09 17.68 50.45
N THR A 36 -5.56 18.29 51.55
CA THR A 36 -5.70 19.75 51.63
C THR A 36 -4.36 20.45 51.44
N ALA A 37 -3.32 20.00 52.16
CA ALA A 37 -1.97 20.60 52.03
C ALA A 37 -1.41 20.50 50.61
N LEU A 38 -1.52 19.33 49.95
CA LEU A 38 -1.08 19.16 48.57
C LEU A 38 -1.90 19.99 47.60
N ARG A 39 -3.22 20.10 47.81
CA ARG A 39 -4.08 20.97 47.01
C ARG A 39 -3.64 22.43 47.11
N GLU A 40 -3.40 22.96 48.32
CA GLU A 40 -2.94 24.33 48.51
C GLU A 40 -1.60 24.60 47.81
N ILE A 41 -0.69 23.62 47.82
CA ILE A 41 0.60 23.72 47.14
C ILE A 41 0.45 23.77 45.61
N LEU A 42 -0.52 23.05 45.06
CA LEU A 42 -0.61 22.78 43.60
C LEU A 42 -1.70 23.59 42.88
N ASN A 43 -2.74 24.06 43.56
CA ASN A 43 -3.95 24.65 42.97
C ASN A 43 -3.71 25.93 42.14
N ASP A 44 -2.62 26.66 42.41
CA ASP A 44 -2.27 27.87 41.66
C ASP A 44 -1.98 27.55 40.17
N ASN A 45 -1.31 26.41 39.91
CA ASN A 45 -0.77 26.07 38.61
C ASN A 45 -1.50 24.90 37.95
N TYR A 46 -2.22 24.07 38.72
CA TYR A 46 -2.80 22.79 38.26
C TYR A 46 -4.29 22.69 38.64
N ILE A 47 -5.02 21.83 37.92
CA ILE A 47 -6.33 21.37 38.34
C ILE A 47 -6.10 20.19 39.28
N VAL A 48 -6.67 20.22 40.47
CA VAL A 48 -6.47 19.15 41.47
C VAL A 48 -7.75 18.36 41.64
N LEU A 49 -7.68 17.04 41.41
CA LEU A 49 -8.67 16.05 41.76
C LEU A 49 -8.23 15.30 43.01
N GLU A 50 -9.15 14.88 43.86
CA GLU A 50 -8.86 14.15 45.08
C GLU A 50 -9.60 12.82 45.15
N ALA A 51 -8.93 11.82 45.71
CA ALA A 51 -9.52 10.55 46.10
C ALA A 51 -9.03 10.19 47.53
N GLU A 52 -9.93 9.70 48.33
CA GLU A 52 -9.65 9.37 49.73
C GLU A 52 -9.22 7.91 49.96
N ASN A 53 -9.32 7.07 48.91
CA ASN A 53 -8.88 5.67 48.90
C ASN A 53 -8.69 5.18 47.48
N GLY A 54 -8.20 3.95 47.35
CA GLY A 54 -7.95 3.33 46.03
C GLY A 54 -9.18 3.14 45.16
N GLN A 55 -10.33 2.79 45.76
CA GLN A 55 -11.58 2.60 45.03
C GLN A 55 -12.09 3.92 44.42
N ASN A 56 -12.04 5.01 45.21
CA ASN A 56 -12.41 6.33 44.72
C ASN A 56 -11.45 6.82 43.64
N ALA A 57 -10.14 6.50 43.77
CA ALA A 57 -9.17 6.81 42.74
C ALA A 57 -9.51 6.10 41.38
N LEU A 58 -9.84 4.82 41.42
CA LEU A 58 -10.28 4.08 40.26
C LEU A 58 -11.56 4.66 39.65
N ALA A 59 -12.56 5.02 40.48
CA ALA A 59 -13.79 5.64 39.99
C ALA A 59 -13.53 7.00 39.30
N VAL A 60 -12.66 7.81 39.84
CA VAL A 60 -12.23 9.09 39.20
C VAL A 60 -11.51 8.82 37.88
N LEU A 61 -10.64 7.81 37.83
CA LEU A 61 -9.92 7.45 36.63
C LEU A 61 -10.84 6.83 35.53
N GLU A 62 -11.81 6.02 35.92
CA GLU A 62 -12.80 5.50 34.93
C GLU A 62 -13.50 6.64 34.18
N GLU A 63 -13.81 7.72 34.85
CA GLU A 63 -14.49 8.87 34.25
C GLU A 63 -13.53 9.85 33.54
N LYS A 64 -12.29 10.03 34.08
CA LYS A 64 -11.43 11.18 33.73
C LYS A 64 -9.97 10.82 33.41
N TYR A 65 -9.60 9.56 33.19
CA TYR A 65 -8.19 9.18 33.00
C TYR A 65 -7.49 9.96 31.88
N GLN A 66 -8.20 10.30 30.78
CA GLN A 66 -7.64 11.08 29.68
C GLN A 66 -7.28 12.53 30.05
N ALA A 67 -7.86 13.05 31.14
CA ALA A 67 -7.58 14.38 31.61
C ALA A 67 -6.46 14.40 32.66
N VAL A 68 -6.24 13.28 33.36
CA VAL A 68 -5.26 13.19 34.43
C VAL A 68 -3.85 13.11 33.87
N THR A 69 -3.00 14.06 34.25
CA THR A 69 -1.61 14.17 33.77
C THR A 69 -0.62 13.51 34.74
N VAL A 70 -0.86 13.55 36.04
CA VAL A 70 -0.01 12.96 37.08
C VAL A 70 -0.88 12.48 38.23
N ILE A 71 -0.51 11.36 38.82
CA ILE A 71 -1.09 10.85 40.07
C ILE A 71 -0.08 10.99 41.18
N ILE A 72 -0.49 11.58 42.33
CA ILE A 72 0.26 11.58 43.56
C ILE A 72 -0.42 10.56 44.47
N LEU A 73 0.28 9.49 44.84
CA LEU A 73 -0.29 8.32 45.51
C LEU A 73 0.34 8.04 46.86
N ASP A 74 -0.44 8.06 47.93
CA ASP A 74 -0.01 7.51 49.21
C ASP A 74 0.03 5.98 49.15
N LEU A 75 1.14 5.42 49.61
CA LEU A 75 1.32 3.96 49.63
C LEU A 75 0.66 3.31 50.83
N ILE A 76 0.43 4.05 51.91
CA ILE A 76 -0.13 3.53 53.16
C ILE A 76 -1.55 4.07 53.32
N MET A 77 -2.52 3.30 52.83
CA MET A 77 -3.94 3.60 52.98
C MET A 77 -4.70 2.38 53.51
N PRO A 78 -5.82 2.57 54.27
CA PRO A 78 -6.67 1.47 54.69
C PRO A 78 -7.40 0.85 53.43
N ASP A 79 -7.82 -0.37 53.55
CA ASP A 79 -8.62 -1.18 52.57
C ASP A 79 -7.86 -1.59 51.31
N MET A 80 -7.28 -0.66 50.58
CA MET A 80 -6.44 -0.91 49.40
C MET A 80 -5.13 -0.12 49.54
N SER A 81 -4.02 -0.81 49.61
CA SER A 81 -2.71 -0.15 49.69
C SER A 81 -2.38 0.57 48.38
N GLY A 82 -1.61 1.67 48.47
CA GLY A 82 -1.16 2.34 47.25
C GLY A 82 -0.27 1.48 46.36
N LEU A 83 0.39 0.46 46.93
CA LEU A 83 1.18 -0.49 46.14
C LEU A 83 0.28 -1.41 45.28
N GLU A 84 -0.84 -1.90 45.83
CA GLU A 84 -1.83 -2.68 45.07
C GLU A 84 -2.47 -1.82 43.97
N LEU A 85 -2.74 -0.56 44.27
CA LEU A 85 -3.30 0.37 43.29
C LEU A 85 -2.28 0.67 42.17
N LEU A 86 -1.00 0.81 42.50
CA LEU A 86 0.07 1.01 41.53
C LEU A 86 0.23 -0.23 40.61
N GLU A 87 0.08 -1.45 41.17
CA GLU A 87 0.08 -2.69 40.37
C GLU A 87 -1.10 -2.74 39.38
N ILE A 88 -2.30 -2.27 39.79
CA ILE A 88 -3.46 -2.14 38.90
C ILE A 88 -3.16 -1.15 37.80
N PHE A 89 -2.57 0.01 38.11
CA PHE A 89 -2.22 1.00 37.08
C PHE A 89 -1.20 0.45 36.07
N HIS A 90 -0.24 -0.35 36.55
CA HIS A 90 0.77 -0.98 35.69
C HIS A 90 0.17 -2.00 34.70
N LYS A 91 -0.86 -2.74 35.13
CA LYS A 91 -1.50 -3.80 34.33
C LYS A 91 -2.59 -3.28 33.38
N ASP A 92 -3.20 -2.14 33.66
CA ASP A 92 -4.28 -1.58 32.84
C ASP A 92 -3.73 -0.62 31.78
N VAL A 93 -3.93 -0.96 30.51
CA VAL A 93 -3.46 -0.18 29.34
C VAL A 93 -3.93 1.28 29.39
N ARG A 94 -5.08 1.56 30.02
CA ARG A 94 -5.62 2.93 30.15
C ARG A 94 -4.81 3.80 31.09
N TYR A 95 -4.21 3.20 32.13
CA TYR A 95 -3.54 3.93 33.23
C TYR A 95 -2.02 3.82 33.21
N GLN A 96 -1.46 2.78 32.57
CA GLN A 96 -0.01 2.48 32.57
C GLN A 96 0.89 3.65 32.11
N ASN A 97 0.34 4.58 31.32
CA ASN A 97 1.09 5.73 30.81
C ASN A 97 0.90 7.01 31.66
N ILE A 98 0.06 6.97 32.72
CA ILE A 98 -0.10 8.11 33.61
C ILE A 98 1.03 8.07 34.65
N PRO A 99 1.92 9.09 34.71
CA PRO A 99 3.00 9.11 35.66
C PRO A 99 2.48 9.11 37.10
N VAL A 100 3.06 8.26 37.94
CA VAL A 100 2.73 8.18 39.37
C VAL A 100 3.92 8.64 40.20
N ILE A 101 3.66 9.57 41.14
CA ILE A 101 4.59 9.97 42.18
C ILE A 101 4.15 9.31 43.50
N ALA A 102 4.92 8.35 43.98
CA ALA A 102 4.59 7.63 45.22
C ALA A 102 5.01 8.41 46.45
N MET A 103 4.14 8.43 47.49
CA MET A 103 4.41 9.08 48.75
C MET A 103 4.82 8.06 49.82
N LEU A 104 5.99 8.27 50.42
CA LEU A 104 6.63 7.36 51.37
C LEU A 104 6.67 7.96 52.79
N ARG A 105 6.52 7.10 53.80
CA ARG A 105 6.85 7.43 55.21
C ARG A 105 8.15 6.71 55.58
N GLY A 106 9.25 7.46 55.76
CA GLY A 106 10.53 6.89 56.15
C GLY A 106 11.36 6.37 54.95
N ILE A 107 12.44 5.66 55.27
CA ILE A 107 13.34 5.02 54.28
C ILE A 107 13.04 3.53 54.34
N ASN A 108 12.58 2.96 53.19
CA ASN A 108 12.42 1.54 53.05
C ASN A 108 12.76 1.15 51.58
N ASP A 109 13.99 0.71 51.39
CA ASP A 109 14.54 0.35 50.06
C ASP A 109 13.74 -0.75 49.38
N GLU A 110 13.15 -1.67 50.12
CA GLU A 110 12.34 -2.77 49.55
C GLU A 110 11.04 -2.24 48.95
N ILE A 111 10.39 -1.30 49.60
CA ILE A 111 9.16 -0.66 49.10
C ILE A 111 9.49 0.23 47.89
N GLU A 112 10.60 0.99 47.96
CA GLU A 112 11.03 1.81 46.82
C GLU A 112 11.31 0.94 45.58
N CYS A 113 11.99 -0.22 45.71
CA CYS A 113 12.24 -1.17 44.64
C CYS A 113 10.93 -1.68 44.04
N LYS A 114 9.98 -2.13 44.84
CA LYS A 114 8.67 -2.61 44.36
C LYS A 114 7.88 -1.53 43.62
N CYS A 115 7.92 -0.30 44.09
CA CYS A 115 7.27 0.82 43.44
C CYS A 115 7.87 1.10 42.03
N LEU A 116 9.19 0.98 41.90
CA LEU A 116 9.86 1.12 40.60
C LEU A 116 9.49 -0.02 39.65
N GLU A 117 9.42 -1.26 40.16
CA GLU A 117 8.98 -2.42 39.39
C GLU A 117 7.54 -2.25 38.86
N TYR A 118 6.65 -1.63 39.65
CA TYR A 118 5.28 -1.30 39.25
C TYR A 118 5.14 0.04 38.54
N GLY A 119 6.24 0.66 38.11
CA GLY A 119 6.24 1.80 37.21
C GLY A 119 6.03 3.16 37.87
N ALA A 120 6.34 3.32 39.16
CA ALA A 120 6.39 4.67 39.75
C ALA A 120 7.49 5.52 39.09
N TRP A 121 7.17 6.77 38.78
CA TRP A 121 8.09 7.67 38.06
C TRP A 121 8.98 8.48 39.02
N ASP A 122 8.50 8.74 40.23
CA ASP A 122 9.24 9.47 41.26
C ASP A 122 8.65 9.20 42.66
N PHE A 123 9.33 9.68 43.70
CA PHE A 123 8.93 9.52 45.08
C PHE A 123 8.92 10.86 45.84
N MET A 124 8.03 10.99 46.80
CA MET A 124 8.03 12.09 47.77
C MET A 124 7.96 11.54 49.18
N ARG A 125 8.68 12.19 50.11
CA ARG A 125 8.68 11.81 51.53
C ARG A 125 7.83 12.77 52.33
N LYS A 126 7.08 12.25 53.30
CA LYS A 126 6.36 13.00 54.29
C LYS A 126 7.31 13.33 55.46
N PRO A 127 7.31 14.56 56.05
CA PRO A 127 6.49 15.73 55.71
C PRO A 127 6.92 16.42 54.42
N TYR A 128 5.99 17.10 53.76
CA TYR A 128 6.24 17.73 52.46
C TYR A 128 6.86 19.11 52.58
N ASP A 129 7.90 19.37 51.80
CA ASP A 129 8.35 20.72 51.48
C ASP A 129 7.59 21.21 50.22
N PRO A 130 6.86 22.33 50.28
CA PRO A 130 6.10 22.85 49.15
C PRO A 130 6.91 23.08 47.89
N MET A 131 8.18 23.49 48.02
CA MET A 131 9.06 23.68 46.86
C MET A 131 9.44 22.34 46.20
N ILE A 132 9.72 21.35 47.05
CA ILE A 132 10.05 20.00 46.55
C ILE A 132 8.86 19.37 45.82
N VAL A 133 7.64 19.50 46.38
CA VAL A 133 6.42 19.00 45.73
C VAL A 133 6.24 19.64 44.35
N ARG A 134 6.28 20.98 44.29
CA ARG A 134 6.13 21.71 43.00
C ARG A 134 7.19 21.30 41.97
N PHE A 135 8.45 21.17 42.42
CA PHE A 135 9.56 20.81 41.56
C PHE A 135 9.42 19.37 41.00
N ARG A 136 9.09 18.39 41.85
CA ARG A 136 8.92 17.00 41.41
C ARG A 136 7.74 16.84 40.44
N VAL A 137 6.60 17.43 40.77
CA VAL A 137 5.43 17.40 39.88
C VAL A 137 5.76 18.02 38.51
N LYS A 138 6.42 19.19 38.53
CA LYS A 138 6.85 19.85 37.29
C LYS A 138 7.79 18.95 36.47
N ASN A 139 8.81 18.38 37.10
CA ASN A 139 9.76 17.51 36.40
C ASN A 139 9.11 16.26 35.83
N VAL A 140 8.18 15.65 36.55
CA VAL A 140 7.46 14.45 36.03
C VAL A 140 6.60 14.81 34.85
N ILE A 141 5.91 15.95 34.86
CA ILE A 141 5.13 16.44 33.71
C ILE A 141 6.03 16.70 32.51
N GLU A 142 7.14 17.42 32.70
CA GLU A 142 8.08 17.73 31.61
C GLU A 142 8.70 16.47 31.00
N ARG A 143 9.10 15.49 31.84
CA ARG A 143 9.58 14.19 31.35
C ARG A 143 8.52 13.43 30.57
N SER A 144 7.26 13.43 31.02
CA SER A 144 6.17 12.78 30.34
C SER A 144 5.90 13.42 28.98
N GLN A 145 5.93 14.75 28.88
CA GLN A 145 5.79 15.48 27.63
C GLN A 145 6.93 15.19 26.67
N MET A 146 8.19 15.24 27.14
CA MET A 146 9.35 14.91 26.30
C MET A 146 9.24 13.50 25.71
N ARG A 147 8.80 12.52 26.49
CA ARG A 147 8.62 11.14 26.03
C ARG A 147 7.53 11.06 24.94
N VAL A 148 6.42 11.77 25.12
CA VAL A 148 5.34 11.82 24.10
C VAL A 148 5.82 12.51 22.83
N ASP A 149 6.55 13.62 22.98
CA ASP A 149 7.10 14.36 21.83
C ASP A 149 8.14 13.52 21.06
N ASP A 150 9.00 12.79 21.74
CA ASP A 150 9.99 11.88 21.14
C ASP A 150 9.30 10.72 20.43
N GLU A 151 8.25 10.14 21.00
CA GLU A 151 7.47 9.08 20.37
C GLU A 151 6.72 9.60 19.14
N LEU A 152 6.11 10.78 19.21
CA LEU A 152 5.46 11.43 18.08
C LEU A 152 6.46 11.72 16.96
N LYS A 153 7.64 12.22 17.30
CA LYS A 153 8.72 12.47 16.33
C LYS A 153 9.20 11.17 15.70
N TYR A 154 9.38 10.12 16.51
CA TYR A 154 9.76 8.81 16.00
C TYR A 154 8.73 8.28 15.01
N ARG A 155 7.43 8.29 15.34
CA ARG A 155 6.34 7.87 14.45
C ARG A 155 6.21 8.75 13.20
N ALA A 156 6.56 10.04 13.30
CA ALA A 156 6.56 10.94 12.14
C ALA A 156 7.68 10.63 11.14
N GLU A 157 8.78 10.04 11.59
CA GLU A 157 9.96 9.80 10.77
C GLU A 157 10.21 8.32 10.42
N TYR A 158 9.79 7.38 11.27
CA TYR A 158 10.08 5.95 11.16
C TYR A 158 8.81 5.11 11.02
N ASP A 159 8.95 3.95 10.39
CA ASP A 159 7.93 2.90 10.38
C ASP A 159 7.99 2.12 11.69
N VAL A 160 6.88 2.06 12.42
CA VAL A 160 6.82 1.50 13.77
C VAL A 160 7.14 0.00 13.80
N LEU A 161 6.78 -0.74 12.73
CA LEU A 161 7.01 -2.17 12.68
C LEU A 161 8.48 -2.51 12.42
N THR A 162 9.10 -1.80 11.48
CA THR A 162 10.42 -2.16 10.94
C THR A 162 11.55 -1.29 11.47
N GLY A 163 11.25 -0.13 12.08
CA GLY A 163 12.25 0.79 12.62
C GLY A 163 13.07 1.56 11.58
N ILE A 164 12.89 1.32 10.28
CA ILE A 164 13.51 2.12 9.22
C ILE A 164 12.67 3.35 8.87
N LEU A 165 13.17 4.21 7.99
CA LEU A 165 12.44 5.42 7.59
C LEU A 165 11.05 5.07 7.02
N ASN A 166 10.03 5.84 7.43
CA ASN A 166 8.74 5.80 6.77
C ASN A 166 8.78 6.51 5.41
N LYS A 167 7.72 6.39 4.61
CA LYS A 167 7.62 6.99 3.28
C LYS A 167 7.98 8.47 3.26
N SER A 168 7.42 9.25 4.20
CA SER A 168 7.59 10.71 4.22
C SER A 168 9.05 11.10 4.48
N LYS A 169 9.67 10.48 5.48
CA LYS A 169 11.06 10.76 5.82
C LYS A 169 12.05 10.23 4.79
N PHE A 170 11.79 9.03 4.24
CA PHE A 170 12.59 8.49 3.14
C PHE A 170 12.57 9.44 1.93
N PHE A 171 11.40 9.92 1.51
CA PHE A 171 11.28 10.85 0.38
C PHE A 171 12.01 12.18 0.64
N TYR A 172 11.88 12.71 1.86
CA TYR A 172 12.58 13.92 2.28
C TYR A 172 14.11 13.74 2.25
N ASN A 173 14.61 12.65 2.84
CA ASN A 173 16.04 12.34 2.88
C ASN A 173 16.59 12.08 1.48
N THR A 174 15.87 11.33 0.64
CA THR A 174 16.26 11.09 -0.76
C THR A 174 16.38 12.40 -1.52
N ARG A 175 15.42 13.33 -1.38
CA ARG A 175 15.49 14.64 -2.03
C ARG A 175 16.73 15.42 -1.61
N ASN A 176 17.00 15.46 -0.31
CA ASN A 176 18.18 16.14 0.22
C ASN A 176 19.47 15.52 -0.28
N MET A 177 19.57 14.20 -0.29
CA MET A 177 20.73 13.46 -0.78
C MET A 177 21.01 13.78 -2.27
N LEU A 178 19.98 13.74 -3.12
CA LEU A 178 20.11 14.09 -4.54
C LEU A 178 20.52 15.55 -4.77
N ASN A 179 20.11 16.47 -3.90
CA ASN A 179 20.47 17.89 -4.00
C ASN A 179 21.92 18.15 -3.54
N ILE A 180 22.34 17.50 -2.44
CA ILE A 180 23.68 17.70 -1.85
C ILE A 180 24.76 17.11 -2.77
N PHE A 181 24.54 15.91 -3.29
CA PHE A 181 25.52 15.17 -4.09
C PHE A 181 25.19 15.25 -5.59
N GLY A 182 25.13 16.47 -6.11
CA GLY A 182 24.68 16.78 -7.48
C GLY A 182 25.52 16.19 -8.62
N THR A 183 26.74 15.73 -8.37
CA THR A 183 27.65 15.16 -9.36
C THR A 183 27.58 13.63 -9.49
N GLU A 184 26.99 12.95 -8.52
CA GLU A 184 26.92 11.48 -8.48
C GLU A 184 25.74 10.94 -9.28
N ASP A 185 25.86 9.77 -9.88
CA ASP A 185 24.74 9.06 -10.47
C ASP A 185 23.96 8.29 -9.40
N PHE A 186 22.65 8.38 -9.44
CA PHE A 186 21.78 7.72 -8.47
C PHE A 186 20.79 6.77 -9.13
N VAL A 187 20.49 5.69 -8.41
CA VAL A 187 19.42 4.76 -8.74
C VAL A 187 18.33 4.79 -7.67
N PHE A 188 17.08 4.75 -8.10
CA PHE A 188 15.92 4.59 -7.24
C PHE A 188 15.32 3.21 -7.50
N ILE A 189 15.24 2.38 -6.47
CA ILE A 189 14.73 1.01 -6.56
C ILE A 189 13.52 0.85 -5.67
N ARG A 190 12.41 0.36 -6.23
CA ARG A 190 11.25 -0.12 -5.50
C ARG A 190 11.37 -1.64 -5.35
N ILE A 191 11.15 -2.14 -4.14
CA ILE A 191 11.20 -3.56 -3.79
C ILE A 191 9.82 -3.99 -3.31
N ASP A 192 9.38 -5.17 -3.74
CA ASP A 192 8.06 -5.74 -3.49
C ASP A 192 8.21 -7.26 -3.35
N ILE A 193 7.42 -7.93 -2.53
CA ILE A 193 7.43 -9.39 -2.41
C ILE A 193 6.24 -9.99 -3.17
N GLU A 194 6.52 -10.88 -4.12
CA GLU A 194 5.45 -11.54 -4.86
C GLU A 194 4.52 -12.31 -3.92
N LYS A 195 3.21 -12.05 -4.03
CA LYS A 195 2.18 -12.77 -3.26
C LYS A 195 2.34 -12.68 -1.73
N PHE A 196 2.88 -11.58 -1.19
CA PHE A 196 3.02 -11.37 0.25
C PHE A 196 1.72 -11.65 1.03
N GLN A 197 0.55 -11.35 0.44
CA GLN A 197 -0.74 -11.66 1.05
C GLN A 197 -0.96 -13.15 1.34
N LEU A 198 -0.38 -14.04 0.53
CA LEU A 198 -0.45 -15.49 0.76
C LEU A 198 0.37 -15.88 1.99
N ILE A 199 1.51 -15.22 2.24
CA ILE A 199 2.32 -15.45 3.44
C ILE A 199 1.48 -15.16 4.68
N ASN A 200 0.82 -13.99 4.73
CA ASN A 200 -0.09 -13.66 5.83
C ASN A 200 -1.24 -14.66 5.98
N SER A 201 -1.77 -15.17 4.86
CA SER A 201 -2.91 -16.08 4.87
C SER A 201 -2.54 -17.50 5.33
N PHE A 202 -1.36 -18.00 4.95
CA PHE A 202 -0.93 -19.38 5.26
C PHE A 202 -0.12 -19.49 6.55
N PHE A 203 0.70 -18.48 6.87
CA PHE A 203 1.64 -18.52 8.00
C PHE A 203 1.28 -17.53 9.12
N GLY A 204 0.27 -16.69 8.91
CA GLY A 204 -0.19 -15.71 9.89
C GLY A 204 0.46 -14.34 9.75
N MET A 205 -0.19 -13.33 10.36
CA MET A 205 0.28 -11.93 10.30
C MET A 205 1.63 -11.73 10.99
N ASP A 206 1.87 -12.46 12.10
CA ASP A 206 3.13 -12.36 12.86
C ASP A 206 4.33 -12.79 12.00
N GLU A 207 4.15 -13.81 11.15
CA GLU A 207 5.21 -14.27 10.26
C GLU A 207 5.47 -13.26 9.13
N GLY A 208 4.41 -12.67 8.57
CA GLY A 208 4.57 -11.55 7.63
C GLY A 208 5.32 -10.37 8.24
N ASP A 209 4.99 -10.01 9.48
CA ASP A 209 5.67 -8.94 10.22
C ASP A 209 7.15 -9.27 10.47
N ASN A 210 7.48 -10.53 10.80
CA ASN A 210 8.86 -10.99 10.96
C ASN A 210 9.64 -10.91 9.64
N LEU A 211 9.05 -11.30 8.52
CA LEU A 211 9.67 -11.14 7.21
C LEU A 211 9.96 -9.67 6.88
N LEU A 212 9.01 -8.76 7.15
CA LEU A 212 9.21 -7.33 6.93
C LEU A 212 10.34 -6.75 7.79
N LYS A 213 10.46 -7.17 9.04
CA LYS A 213 11.59 -6.83 9.93
C LYS A 213 12.91 -7.36 9.38
N TYR A 214 12.92 -8.62 8.90
CA TYR A 214 14.10 -9.23 8.30
C TYR A 214 14.60 -8.46 7.06
N MET A 215 13.69 -8.00 6.20
CA MET A 215 14.01 -7.14 5.06
C MET A 215 14.63 -5.81 5.51
N ALA A 216 14.04 -5.19 6.53
CA ALA A 216 14.54 -3.93 7.07
C ALA A 216 15.93 -4.08 7.70
N ASP A 217 16.16 -5.14 8.48
CA ASP A 217 17.46 -5.44 9.08
C ASP A 217 18.55 -5.64 8.01
N TYR A 218 18.20 -6.29 6.91
CA TYR A 218 19.14 -6.43 5.79
C TYR A 218 19.50 -5.06 5.21
N LEU A 219 18.52 -4.18 4.95
CA LEU A 219 18.77 -2.85 4.41
C LEU A 219 19.64 -2.00 5.35
N GLN A 220 19.44 -2.09 6.65
CA GLN A 220 20.30 -1.41 7.65
C GLN A 220 21.75 -1.93 7.60
N ASN A 221 21.94 -3.23 7.42
CA ASN A 221 23.28 -3.82 7.35
C ASN A 221 24.02 -3.45 6.06
N VAL A 222 23.28 -3.35 4.95
CA VAL A 222 23.83 -3.00 3.63
C VAL A 222 24.21 -1.52 3.52
N GLU A 223 23.68 -0.65 4.38
CA GLU A 223 23.99 0.79 4.37
C GLU A 223 25.49 1.09 4.32
N LYS A 224 26.31 0.29 5.00
CA LYS A 224 27.76 0.46 5.08
C LYS A 224 28.52 0.12 3.78
N GLU A 225 27.86 -0.56 2.85
CA GLU A 225 28.46 -0.97 1.56
C GLU A 225 28.35 0.11 0.49
N TYR A 226 27.46 1.09 0.67
CA TYR A 226 27.19 2.13 -0.32
C TYR A 226 27.60 3.51 0.19
N ARG A 227 28.17 4.30 -0.70
CA ARG A 227 28.72 5.64 -0.37
C ARG A 227 27.63 6.62 0.08
N TYR A 228 26.54 6.65 -0.64
CA TYR A 228 25.36 7.48 -0.33
C TYR A 228 24.12 6.62 -0.55
N ILE A 229 23.41 6.33 0.49
CA ILE A 229 22.20 5.48 0.45
C ILE A 229 21.12 6.03 1.39
N THR A 230 19.89 5.90 0.98
CA THR A 230 18.71 6.06 1.83
C THR A 230 17.71 4.97 1.50
N TYR A 231 16.98 4.48 2.48
CA TYR A 231 16.00 3.40 2.33
C TYR A 231 14.85 3.60 3.31
N GLY A 232 13.70 3.05 2.99
CA GLY A 232 12.52 3.14 3.83
C GLY A 232 11.43 2.18 3.41
N ARG A 233 10.48 1.96 4.32
CA ARG A 233 9.24 1.25 4.04
C ARG A 233 8.19 2.23 3.55
N ILE A 234 7.59 1.94 2.42
CA ILE A 234 6.64 2.84 1.77
C ILE A 234 5.21 2.53 2.21
N GLU A 235 4.81 1.28 2.12
CA GLU A 235 3.50 0.76 2.52
C GLU A 235 3.49 -0.77 2.45
N ALA A 236 2.70 -1.45 3.26
CA ALA A 236 2.55 -2.91 3.26
C ALA A 236 3.90 -3.64 3.19
N ASP A 237 4.16 -4.39 2.12
CA ASP A 237 5.41 -5.10 1.81
C ASP A 237 6.34 -4.34 0.85
N ILE A 238 6.04 -3.07 0.58
CA ILE A 238 6.79 -2.25 -0.36
C ILE A 238 7.88 -1.46 0.36
N PHE A 239 9.11 -1.69 -0.06
CA PHE A 239 10.29 -0.94 0.35
C PHE A 239 10.84 -0.12 -0.83
N ALA A 240 11.59 0.91 -0.51
CA ALA A 240 12.32 1.68 -1.51
C ALA A 240 13.73 2.00 -1.02
N VAL A 241 14.67 2.04 -1.96
CA VAL A 241 16.07 2.35 -1.72
C VAL A 241 16.54 3.32 -2.80
N CYS A 242 17.33 4.29 -2.41
CA CYS A 242 18.04 5.16 -3.36
C CYS A 242 19.50 5.23 -2.96
N PHE A 243 20.41 4.92 -3.89
CA PHE A 243 21.86 4.98 -3.64
C PHE A 243 22.65 5.47 -4.85
N SER A 244 23.86 5.95 -4.59
CA SER A 244 24.80 6.31 -5.66
C SER A 244 25.50 5.07 -6.22
N TYR A 245 25.75 5.06 -7.53
CA TYR A 245 26.43 3.97 -8.22
C TYR A 245 27.44 4.50 -9.24
N ASP A 246 28.53 3.76 -9.44
CA ASP A 246 29.53 4.07 -10.46
C ASP A 246 29.28 3.30 -11.78
N ASN A 247 28.62 2.14 -11.69
CA ASN A 247 28.28 1.32 -12.85
C ASN A 247 27.02 0.47 -12.61
N GLU A 248 26.30 0.08 -13.66
CA GLU A 248 25.04 -0.67 -13.57
C GLU A 248 25.22 -2.07 -12.93
N LYS A 249 26.46 -2.59 -12.88
CA LYS A 249 26.73 -3.87 -12.22
C LYS A 249 26.43 -3.79 -10.70
N GLU A 250 26.73 -2.65 -10.07
CA GLU A 250 26.42 -2.44 -8.64
C GLU A 250 24.94 -2.56 -8.35
N ILE A 251 24.11 -2.07 -9.27
CA ILE A 251 22.64 -2.18 -9.17
C ILE A 251 22.21 -3.64 -9.24
N THR A 252 22.74 -4.39 -10.22
CA THR A 252 22.41 -5.81 -10.38
C THR A 252 22.97 -6.67 -9.24
N ASP A 253 24.13 -6.29 -8.70
CA ASP A 253 24.72 -6.96 -7.54
C ASP A 253 23.89 -6.72 -6.26
N PHE A 254 23.35 -5.49 -6.08
CA PHE A 254 22.39 -5.21 -5.00
C PHE A 254 21.15 -6.12 -5.10
N VAL A 255 20.53 -6.19 -6.29
CA VAL A 255 19.36 -7.04 -6.54
C VAL A 255 19.65 -8.50 -6.22
N LYS A 256 20.78 -9.04 -6.70
CA LYS A 256 21.21 -10.43 -6.45
C LYS A 256 21.45 -10.69 -4.96
N LYS A 257 22.17 -9.80 -4.27
CA LYS A 257 22.45 -9.94 -2.84
C LYS A 257 21.16 -9.93 -2.03
N PHE A 258 20.24 -9.03 -2.35
CA PHE A 258 18.95 -8.96 -1.67
C PHE A 258 18.13 -10.23 -1.91
N THR A 259 18.02 -10.69 -3.15
CA THR A 259 17.32 -11.94 -3.50
C THR A 259 17.90 -13.13 -2.75
N ASN A 260 19.23 -13.34 -2.81
CA ASN A 260 19.91 -14.42 -2.10
C ASN A 260 19.73 -14.32 -0.56
N GLN A 261 19.52 -13.13 -0.03
CA GLN A 261 19.24 -12.98 1.40
C GLN A 261 17.81 -13.41 1.73
N MET A 262 16.84 -13.09 0.89
CA MET A 262 15.45 -13.52 1.08
C MET A 262 15.32 -15.04 0.99
N GLU A 263 16.06 -15.69 0.11
CA GLU A 263 16.12 -17.16 0.01
C GLU A 263 16.61 -17.86 1.31
N LYS A 264 17.35 -17.14 2.17
CA LYS A 264 17.84 -17.67 3.45
C LYS A 264 16.81 -17.53 4.58
N TYR A 265 15.73 -16.81 4.37
CA TYR A 265 14.70 -16.68 5.38
C TYR A 265 14.04 -18.05 5.63
N PRO A 266 13.90 -18.48 6.90
CA PRO A 266 13.49 -19.84 7.24
C PRO A 266 11.97 -20.04 7.11
N LEU A 267 11.44 -19.91 5.89
CA LEU A 267 10.04 -20.12 5.59
C LEU A 267 9.89 -21.19 4.50
N ASP A 268 8.99 -22.14 4.68
CA ASP A 268 8.64 -23.14 3.66
C ASP A 268 7.74 -22.54 2.58
N PHE A 269 8.23 -21.48 1.96
CA PHE A 269 7.59 -20.73 0.87
C PHE A 269 8.66 -20.01 0.06
N GLU A 270 8.57 -20.09 -1.26
CA GLU A 270 9.51 -19.41 -2.15
C GLU A 270 9.29 -17.89 -2.13
N LEU A 271 10.25 -17.17 -1.56
CA LEU A 271 10.23 -15.71 -1.46
C LEU A 271 10.86 -15.10 -2.70
N THR A 272 10.05 -14.49 -3.54
CA THR A 272 10.52 -13.82 -4.76
C THR A 272 10.37 -12.30 -4.63
N PRO A 273 11.46 -11.57 -4.29
CA PRO A 273 11.43 -10.12 -4.32
C PRO A 273 11.46 -9.61 -5.77
N PHE A 274 10.60 -8.63 -6.07
CA PHE A 274 10.57 -7.92 -7.35
C PHE A 274 11.14 -6.52 -7.23
N PHE A 275 11.91 -6.11 -8.23
CA PHE A 275 12.58 -4.82 -8.21
C PHE A 275 12.21 -3.99 -9.45
N GLY A 276 11.67 -2.82 -9.19
CA GLY A 276 11.53 -1.80 -10.22
C GLY A 276 12.67 -0.78 -10.09
N VAL A 277 13.44 -0.58 -11.12
CA VAL A 277 14.66 0.22 -11.12
C VAL A 277 14.47 1.46 -11.97
N TYR A 278 14.67 2.63 -11.38
CA TYR A 278 14.72 3.90 -12.10
C TYR A 278 16.10 4.55 -11.96
N LEU A 279 16.82 4.70 -13.07
CA LEU A 279 18.08 5.49 -13.11
C LEU A 279 17.70 6.98 -13.05
N VAL A 280 18.19 7.71 -12.05
CA VAL A 280 17.84 9.11 -11.81
C VAL A 280 18.54 10.02 -12.83
N LYS A 281 18.01 10.03 -14.06
CA LYS A 281 18.53 10.89 -15.17
C LYS A 281 18.04 12.34 -15.07
N ASN A 282 16.87 12.56 -14.49
CA ASN A 282 16.29 13.89 -14.27
C ASN A 282 16.02 14.10 -12.79
N ARG A 283 16.76 14.99 -12.15
CA ARG A 283 16.69 15.30 -10.73
C ARG A 283 15.58 16.30 -10.38
N ASP A 284 15.03 17.02 -11.37
CA ASP A 284 13.93 17.96 -11.18
C ASP A 284 12.61 17.24 -10.90
N LEU A 285 12.52 15.96 -11.26
CA LEU A 285 11.36 15.13 -10.94
C LEU A 285 11.19 15.04 -9.43
N SER A 286 9.94 15.04 -8.97
CA SER A 286 9.61 14.74 -7.57
C SER A 286 9.99 13.28 -7.23
N ILE A 287 10.24 13.00 -5.96
CA ILE A 287 10.53 11.61 -5.53
C ILE A 287 9.32 10.71 -5.77
N ASN A 288 8.09 11.25 -5.72
CA ASN A 288 6.89 10.50 -6.12
C ASN A 288 6.95 10.07 -7.60
N GLU A 289 7.35 10.95 -8.51
CA GLU A 289 7.49 10.58 -9.93
C GLU A 289 8.59 9.56 -10.17
N MET A 290 9.70 9.62 -9.41
CA MET A 290 10.76 8.60 -9.45
C MET A 290 10.23 7.25 -8.95
N TYR A 291 9.47 7.26 -7.84
CA TYR A 291 8.81 6.08 -7.31
C TYR A 291 7.80 5.50 -8.32
N ASP A 292 6.99 6.34 -8.96
CA ASP A 292 6.02 5.89 -9.96
C ASP A 292 6.70 5.22 -11.16
N LYS A 293 7.85 5.76 -11.61
CA LYS A 293 8.66 5.14 -12.68
C LYS A 293 9.22 3.78 -12.25
N ALA A 294 9.76 3.69 -11.03
CA ALA A 294 10.21 2.41 -10.48
C ALA A 294 9.04 1.42 -10.33
N ASN A 295 7.87 1.89 -9.89
CA ASN A 295 6.66 1.07 -9.79
C ASN A 295 6.19 0.56 -11.16
N LEU A 296 6.30 1.36 -12.22
CA LEU A 296 6.00 0.90 -13.58
C LEU A 296 6.94 -0.24 -14.02
N ALA A 297 8.23 -0.08 -13.73
CA ALA A 297 9.21 -1.12 -14.04
C ALA A 297 8.93 -2.41 -13.28
N SER A 298 8.56 -2.35 -11.98
CA SER A 298 8.28 -3.54 -11.17
C SER A 298 7.06 -4.33 -11.65
N LYS A 299 6.09 -3.68 -12.31
CA LYS A 299 4.91 -4.38 -12.87
C LYS A 299 5.28 -5.40 -13.96
N ASN A 300 6.38 -5.18 -14.67
CA ASN A 300 6.87 -6.12 -15.68
C ASN A 300 7.53 -7.37 -15.08
N CYS A 301 7.81 -7.38 -13.77
CA CYS A 301 8.27 -8.58 -13.07
C CYS A 301 7.14 -9.60 -12.88
N LYS A 302 5.89 -9.15 -12.76
CA LYS A 302 4.75 -10.03 -12.48
C LYS A 302 4.53 -11.04 -13.60
N GLY A 303 4.59 -12.33 -13.22
CA GLY A 303 4.46 -13.45 -14.17
C GLY A 303 5.73 -13.75 -14.96
N ASN A 304 6.85 -13.09 -14.69
CA ASN A 304 8.14 -13.40 -15.29
C ASN A 304 9.01 -14.17 -14.27
N TYR A 305 9.11 -15.48 -14.45
CA TYR A 305 9.90 -16.35 -13.56
C TYR A 305 11.41 -16.37 -13.87
N ILE A 306 11.84 -15.66 -14.93
CA ILE A 306 13.25 -15.65 -15.38
C ILE A 306 13.97 -14.43 -14.81
N GLN A 307 13.29 -13.29 -14.72
CA GLN A 307 13.89 -12.02 -14.32
C GLN A 307 13.00 -11.32 -13.30
N ASN A 308 13.56 -11.02 -12.12
CA ASN A 308 12.86 -10.39 -11.01
C ASN A 308 13.13 -8.88 -10.89
N TYR A 309 13.79 -8.25 -11.85
CA TYR A 309 14.01 -6.81 -11.90
C TYR A 309 13.89 -6.26 -13.31
N PHE A 310 13.38 -5.03 -13.43
CA PHE A 310 13.33 -4.30 -14.69
C PHE A 310 13.73 -2.85 -14.49
N PHE A 311 14.49 -2.33 -15.45
CA PHE A 311 14.76 -0.91 -15.55
C PHE A 311 13.59 -0.20 -16.20
N TYR A 312 13.22 0.95 -15.65
CA TYR A 312 12.22 1.81 -16.27
C TYR A 312 12.72 2.33 -17.62
N THR A 313 11.90 2.22 -18.64
CA THR A 313 12.08 2.83 -19.94
C THR A 313 10.92 3.78 -20.26
N LYS A 314 11.12 4.73 -21.17
CA LYS A 314 10.05 5.66 -21.58
C LYS A 314 8.89 4.94 -22.25
N GLU A 315 9.20 3.90 -23.01
CA GLU A 315 8.25 3.05 -23.71
C GLU A 315 7.21 2.47 -22.74
N MET A 316 7.62 2.06 -21.54
CA MET A 316 6.71 1.55 -20.50
C MET A 316 5.61 2.57 -20.13
N SER A 317 5.93 3.85 -20.06
CA SER A 317 4.94 4.90 -19.81
C SER A 317 4.06 5.16 -21.02
N GLU A 318 4.63 5.13 -22.22
CA GLU A 318 3.90 5.31 -23.47
C GLU A 318 2.89 4.20 -23.69
N ASP A 319 3.26 2.96 -23.38
CA ASP A 319 2.39 1.79 -23.51
C ASP A 319 1.17 1.88 -22.56
N ILE A 320 1.35 2.34 -21.34
CA ILE A 320 0.23 2.58 -20.42
C ILE A 320 -0.71 3.67 -20.96
N ILE A 321 -0.14 4.75 -21.49
CA ILE A 321 -0.94 5.82 -22.09
C ILE A 321 -1.71 5.30 -23.30
N LYS A 322 -1.08 4.47 -24.14
CA LYS A 322 -1.74 3.83 -25.29
C LYS A 322 -2.87 2.91 -24.83
N GLU A 323 -2.59 2.04 -23.85
CA GLU A 323 -3.60 1.14 -23.28
C GLU A 323 -4.80 1.91 -22.74
N GLN A 324 -4.55 2.99 -21.97
CA GLN A 324 -5.62 3.81 -21.43
C GLN A 324 -6.45 4.51 -22.52
N ARG A 325 -5.80 4.98 -23.60
CA ARG A 325 -6.50 5.54 -24.77
C ARG A 325 -7.40 4.50 -25.42
N ILE A 326 -6.92 3.27 -25.58
CA ILE A 326 -7.69 2.14 -26.12
C ILE A 326 -8.93 1.90 -25.25
N ILE A 327 -8.76 1.79 -23.94
CA ILE A 327 -9.87 1.56 -23.00
C ILE A 327 -10.91 2.69 -23.04
N ASN A 328 -10.45 3.95 -23.06
CA ASN A 328 -11.34 5.09 -23.08
C ASN A 328 -12.18 5.18 -24.36
N ASN A 329 -11.63 4.76 -25.49
CA ASN A 329 -12.28 4.92 -26.80
C ASN A 329 -13.04 3.66 -27.26
N MET A 330 -12.77 2.46 -26.76
CA MET A 330 -13.30 1.18 -27.27
C MET A 330 -14.82 1.12 -27.40
N LYS A 331 -15.56 1.70 -26.43
CA LYS A 331 -17.04 1.68 -26.47
C LYS A 331 -17.61 2.60 -27.55
N ASN A 332 -17.01 3.77 -27.72
CA ASN A 332 -17.42 4.73 -28.74
C ASN A 332 -17.02 4.23 -30.13
N ALA A 333 -15.84 3.63 -30.25
CA ALA A 333 -15.37 3.02 -31.49
C ALA A 333 -16.32 1.92 -32.01
N LEU A 334 -16.81 1.06 -31.10
CA LEU A 334 -17.78 0.04 -31.46
C LEU A 334 -19.12 0.65 -31.94
N LYS A 335 -19.59 1.69 -31.21
CA LYS A 335 -20.84 2.40 -31.56
C LYS A 335 -20.74 3.16 -32.88
N ASN A 336 -19.58 3.73 -33.17
CA ASN A 336 -19.32 4.52 -34.37
C ASN A 336 -18.86 3.66 -35.57
N GLU A 337 -18.88 2.33 -35.45
CA GLU A 337 -18.45 1.38 -36.49
C GLU A 337 -16.99 1.58 -36.95
N GLU A 338 -16.09 2.00 -36.04
CA GLU A 338 -14.67 2.19 -36.34
C GLU A 338 -13.91 0.87 -36.51
N PHE A 339 -14.52 -0.29 -36.12
CA PHE A 339 -13.97 -1.62 -36.37
C PHE A 339 -14.40 -2.11 -37.76
N VAL A 340 -13.45 -2.11 -38.69
CA VAL A 340 -13.67 -2.45 -40.10
C VAL A 340 -13.14 -3.85 -40.39
N LEU A 341 -13.86 -4.60 -41.19
CA LEU A 341 -13.46 -5.93 -41.60
C LEU A 341 -12.60 -5.89 -42.85
N TYR A 342 -11.42 -6.49 -42.78
CA TYR A 342 -10.56 -6.77 -43.90
C TYR A 342 -10.64 -8.27 -44.22
N LEU A 343 -10.60 -8.61 -45.50
CA LEU A 343 -10.62 -9.98 -45.95
C LEU A 343 -9.26 -10.39 -46.50
N GLN A 344 -8.63 -11.37 -45.87
CA GLN A 344 -7.40 -11.97 -46.37
C GLN A 344 -7.75 -13.21 -47.18
N PRO A 345 -7.50 -13.25 -48.52
CA PRO A 345 -7.90 -14.39 -49.37
C PRO A 345 -7.05 -15.62 -49.04
N LYS A 346 -7.72 -16.77 -48.93
CA LYS A 346 -7.14 -18.11 -48.86
C LYS A 346 -7.10 -18.67 -50.28
N TYR A 347 -5.91 -19.04 -50.76
CA TYR A 347 -5.68 -19.42 -52.13
C TYR A 347 -5.43 -20.92 -52.27
N GLU A 348 -6.21 -21.60 -53.09
CA GLU A 348 -6.01 -23.01 -53.41
C GLU A 348 -5.00 -23.15 -54.55
N LEU A 349 -3.80 -23.63 -54.25
CA LEU A 349 -2.70 -23.73 -55.22
C LEU A 349 -2.98 -24.67 -56.38
N GLN A 350 -3.71 -25.77 -56.13
CA GLN A 350 -4.00 -26.77 -57.16
C GLN A 350 -4.96 -26.25 -58.24
N ARG A 351 -5.97 -25.45 -57.82
CA ARG A 351 -6.98 -24.88 -58.73
C ARG A 351 -6.67 -23.44 -59.15
N ASN A 352 -5.63 -22.88 -58.63
CA ASN A 352 -5.21 -21.49 -58.89
C ASN A 352 -6.40 -20.50 -58.70
N SER A 353 -7.15 -20.66 -57.62
CA SER A 353 -8.37 -19.90 -57.36
C SER A 353 -8.51 -19.58 -55.85
N ILE A 354 -9.29 -18.53 -55.55
CA ILE A 354 -9.66 -18.22 -54.18
C ILE A 354 -10.59 -19.31 -53.64
N ALA A 355 -10.21 -19.96 -52.55
CA ALA A 355 -10.96 -21.01 -51.86
C ALA A 355 -11.73 -20.50 -50.63
N GLY A 356 -11.36 -19.35 -50.11
CA GLY A 356 -11.99 -18.73 -48.94
C GLY A 356 -11.34 -17.42 -48.60
N ALA A 357 -11.74 -16.83 -47.47
CA ALA A 357 -11.07 -15.66 -46.90
C ALA A 357 -11.12 -15.69 -45.36
N GLU A 358 -10.13 -15.07 -44.74
CA GLU A 358 -10.14 -14.83 -43.30
C GLU A 358 -10.52 -13.39 -43.01
N VAL A 359 -11.43 -13.19 -42.03
CA VAL A 359 -11.80 -11.86 -41.56
C VAL A 359 -10.79 -11.40 -40.52
N LEU A 360 -10.16 -10.29 -40.82
CA LEU A 360 -9.21 -9.61 -39.94
C LEU A 360 -9.77 -8.24 -39.56
N VAL A 361 -10.08 -8.05 -38.30
CA VAL A 361 -10.56 -6.75 -37.81
C VAL A 361 -9.43 -5.71 -37.80
N ARG A 362 -9.77 -4.48 -38.19
CA ARG A 362 -8.90 -3.29 -38.11
C ARG A 362 -9.67 -2.18 -37.42
N TRP A 363 -9.02 -1.50 -36.46
CA TRP A 363 -9.63 -0.34 -35.84
C TRP A 363 -9.15 0.94 -36.55
N ILE A 364 -10.04 1.56 -37.27
CA ILE A 364 -9.80 2.80 -38.02
C ILE A 364 -10.53 3.92 -37.28
N THR A 365 -9.77 4.79 -36.61
CA THR A 365 -10.30 5.91 -35.85
C THR A 365 -10.91 7.00 -36.77
N ALA A 366 -11.76 7.84 -36.24
CA ALA A 366 -12.44 8.90 -37.01
C ALA A 366 -11.48 9.85 -37.75
N ASP A 367 -10.25 10.01 -37.27
CA ASP A 367 -9.17 10.76 -37.93
C ASP A 367 -8.35 9.96 -38.96
N GLY A 368 -8.79 8.73 -39.26
CA GLY A 368 -8.19 7.86 -40.28
C GLY A 368 -6.95 7.08 -39.83
N ARG A 369 -6.56 7.12 -38.57
CA ARG A 369 -5.45 6.32 -38.05
C ARG A 369 -5.87 4.87 -37.88
N MET A 370 -5.01 3.95 -38.25
CA MET A 370 -5.21 2.52 -38.00
C MET A 370 -4.49 2.13 -36.70
N ILE A 371 -5.25 1.59 -35.73
CA ILE A 371 -4.71 0.94 -34.54
C ILE A 371 -4.56 -0.54 -34.83
N SER A 372 -3.37 -1.08 -34.54
CA SER A 372 -3.05 -2.47 -34.82
C SER A 372 -3.84 -3.45 -33.94
N PRO A 373 -4.32 -4.59 -34.46
CA PRO A 373 -4.90 -5.64 -33.63
C PRO A 373 -4.00 -6.08 -32.47
N GLY A 374 -2.69 -6.15 -32.68
CA GLY A 374 -1.71 -6.45 -31.63
C GLY A 374 -1.70 -5.44 -30.46
N GLU A 375 -2.20 -4.22 -30.68
CA GLU A 375 -2.30 -3.21 -29.62
C GLU A 375 -3.62 -3.33 -28.84
N PHE A 376 -4.78 -3.53 -29.51
CA PHE A 376 -6.07 -3.47 -28.82
C PHE A 376 -6.62 -4.84 -28.41
N ILE A 377 -6.35 -5.92 -29.12
CA ILE A 377 -6.88 -7.26 -28.78
C ILE A 377 -6.44 -7.70 -27.39
N PRO A 378 -5.15 -7.64 -27.00
CA PRO A 378 -4.71 -8.02 -25.65
C PRO A 378 -5.38 -7.17 -24.55
N VAL A 379 -5.64 -5.89 -24.82
CA VAL A 379 -6.34 -4.99 -23.89
C VAL A 379 -7.80 -5.43 -23.72
N PHE A 380 -8.47 -5.76 -24.83
CA PHE A 380 -9.87 -6.19 -24.82
C PHE A 380 -10.05 -7.58 -24.20
N GLU A 381 -9.09 -8.47 -24.36
CA GLU A 381 -9.09 -9.77 -23.66
C GLU A 381 -8.98 -9.59 -22.15
N ARG A 382 -8.03 -8.74 -21.67
CA ARG A 382 -7.85 -8.47 -20.25
C ARG A 382 -9.07 -7.84 -19.57
N ASN A 383 -9.78 -6.95 -20.28
CA ASN A 383 -10.94 -6.23 -19.71
C ASN A 383 -12.30 -6.84 -20.09
N GLY A 384 -12.31 -7.95 -20.84
CA GLY A 384 -13.53 -8.66 -21.26
C GLY A 384 -14.31 -7.99 -22.41
N PHE A 385 -13.82 -6.86 -22.95
CA PHE A 385 -14.48 -6.19 -24.08
C PHE A 385 -14.41 -6.99 -25.37
N ILE A 386 -13.46 -7.92 -25.48
CA ILE A 386 -13.28 -8.82 -26.62
C ILE A 386 -14.59 -9.56 -26.97
N LEU A 387 -15.40 -9.95 -25.99
CA LEU A 387 -16.69 -10.60 -26.20
C LEU A 387 -17.64 -9.77 -27.10
N LYS A 388 -17.62 -8.45 -26.89
CA LYS A 388 -18.45 -7.53 -27.69
C LYS A 388 -17.88 -7.33 -29.09
N LEU A 389 -16.56 -7.28 -29.19
CA LEU A 389 -15.90 -7.17 -30.48
C LEU A 389 -16.11 -8.43 -31.31
N ASP A 390 -15.97 -9.62 -30.74
CA ASP A 390 -16.20 -10.89 -31.42
C ASP A 390 -17.63 -10.96 -31.99
N GLN A 391 -18.64 -10.68 -31.17
CA GLN A 391 -20.03 -10.63 -31.60
C GLN A 391 -20.25 -9.63 -32.75
N TYR A 392 -19.66 -8.44 -32.64
CA TYR A 392 -19.74 -7.43 -33.69
C TYR A 392 -19.12 -7.93 -35.02
N VAL A 393 -17.92 -8.53 -34.95
CA VAL A 393 -17.23 -9.08 -36.13
C VAL A 393 -18.04 -10.20 -36.76
N TRP A 394 -18.59 -11.13 -35.96
CA TRP A 394 -19.44 -12.22 -36.49
C TRP A 394 -20.70 -11.68 -37.14
N GLU A 395 -21.39 -10.74 -36.53
CA GLU A 395 -22.60 -10.12 -37.08
C GLU A 395 -22.31 -9.37 -38.36
N LYS A 396 -21.26 -8.54 -38.41
CA LYS A 396 -20.85 -7.83 -39.64
C LYS A 396 -20.43 -8.79 -40.75
N THR A 397 -19.83 -9.92 -40.43
CA THR A 397 -19.47 -10.95 -41.37
C THR A 397 -20.74 -11.62 -41.97
N CYS A 398 -21.72 -11.95 -41.13
CA CYS A 398 -23.00 -12.47 -41.61
C CYS A 398 -23.74 -11.44 -42.51
N GLN A 399 -23.72 -10.16 -42.16
CA GLN A 399 -24.28 -9.07 -43.00
C GLN A 399 -23.58 -9.00 -44.35
N LEU A 400 -22.24 -9.10 -44.36
CA LEU A 400 -21.45 -9.08 -45.59
C LEU A 400 -21.80 -10.28 -46.53
N LEU A 401 -21.87 -11.48 -45.96
CA LEU A 401 -22.23 -12.69 -46.71
C LEU A 401 -23.66 -12.64 -47.25
N ALA A 402 -24.61 -12.13 -46.47
CA ALA A 402 -25.97 -11.88 -46.90
C ALA A 402 -26.02 -10.90 -48.09
N GLY A 403 -25.28 -9.78 -48.00
CA GLY A 403 -25.17 -8.82 -49.07
C GLY A 403 -24.62 -9.43 -50.36
N TRP A 404 -23.59 -10.26 -50.29
CA TRP A 404 -23.05 -10.96 -51.47
C TRP A 404 -24.05 -11.92 -52.08
N ARG A 405 -24.81 -12.67 -51.27
CA ARG A 405 -25.90 -13.53 -51.75
C ARG A 405 -26.95 -12.73 -52.51
N ASP A 406 -27.42 -11.62 -51.92
CA ASP A 406 -28.49 -10.80 -52.46
C ASP A 406 -28.07 -10.08 -53.76
N GLU A 407 -26.76 -9.81 -53.88
CA GLU A 407 -26.16 -9.27 -55.13
C GLU A 407 -25.84 -10.37 -56.18
N GLY A 408 -26.07 -11.63 -55.85
CA GLY A 408 -25.79 -12.77 -56.78
C GLY A 408 -24.29 -13.01 -57.02
N ARG A 409 -23.44 -12.59 -56.10
CA ARG A 409 -21.98 -12.80 -56.20
C ARG A 409 -21.64 -14.27 -55.91
N LYS A 410 -20.51 -14.72 -56.46
CA LYS A 410 -19.95 -16.02 -56.08
C LYS A 410 -19.50 -15.95 -54.59
N ILE A 411 -20.07 -16.84 -53.77
CA ILE A 411 -19.74 -16.93 -52.35
C ILE A 411 -18.68 -18.02 -52.17
N PHE A 412 -17.76 -17.75 -51.28
CA PHE A 412 -16.75 -18.68 -50.77
C PHE A 412 -16.77 -18.65 -49.23
N PRO A 413 -16.33 -19.70 -48.55
CA PRO A 413 -16.28 -19.74 -47.11
C PRO A 413 -15.43 -18.61 -46.53
N VAL A 414 -15.94 -17.97 -45.47
CA VAL A 414 -15.25 -16.89 -44.76
C VAL A 414 -15.05 -17.31 -43.31
N SER A 415 -13.80 -17.27 -42.86
CA SER A 415 -13.44 -17.61 -41.48
C SER A 415 -13.38 -16.37 -40.59
N VAL A 416 -13.84 -16.54 -39.37
CA VAL A 416 -13.78 -15.53 -38.32
C VAL A 416 -13.07 -16.09 -37.11
N ASN A 417 -12.27 -15.26 -36.46
CA ASN A 417 -11.55 -15.63 -35.24
C ASN A 417 -12.49 -15.70 -34.04
N ILE A 418 -12.22 -16.63 -33.11
CA ILE A 418 -12.85 -16.74 -31.81
C ILE A 418 -11.78 -16.51 -30.76
N SER A 419 -12.00 -15.52 -29.90
CA SER A 419 -11.10 -15.26 -28.78
C SER A 419 -11.20 -16.37 -27.72
N ARG A 420 -10.10 -16.55 -26.96
CA ARG A 420 -10.09 -17.47 -25.82
C ARG A 420 -11.20 -17.17 -24.82
N VAL A 421 -11.49 -15.90 -24.57
CA VAL A 421 -12.51 -15.47 -23.60
C VAL A 421 -13.91 -15.87 -24.08
N SER A 422 -14.16 -15.78 -25.39
CA SER A 422 -15.44 -16.20 -26.03
C SER A 422 -15.68 -17.70 -25.92
N LEU A 423 -14.63 -18.53 -25.98
CA LEU A 423 -14.73 -19.99 -25.82
C LEU A 423 -15.27 -20.45 -24.46
N TYR A 424 -15.05 -19.68 -23.41
CA TYR A 424 -15.61 -19.98 -22.07
C TYR A 424 -17.08 -19.57 -21.92
N ASN A 425 -17.69 -18.96 -22.93
CA ASN A 425 -19.11 -18.63 -22.90
C ASN A 425 -19.94 -19.86 -23.32
N PRO A 426 -20.71 -20.50 -22.42
CA PRO A 426 -21.50 -21.68 -22.74
C PRO A 426 -22.58 -21.45 -23.81
N LYS A 427 -22.91 -20.19 -24.11
CA LYS A 427 -23.91 -19.79 -25.10
C LYS A 427 -23.28 -19.37 -26.44
N ILE A 428 -21.99 -19.61 -26.65
CA ILE A 428 -21.32 -19.18 -27.90
C ILE A 428 -21.95 -19.79 -29.15
N VAL A 429 -22.25 -21.08 -29.11
CA VAL A 429 -22.88 -21.79 -30.20
C VAL A 429 -24.25 -21.21 -30.54
N ASP A 430 -25.07 -20.97 -29.50
CA ASP A 430 -26.42 -20.36 -29.67
C ASP A 430 -26.31 -18.96 -30.31
N VAL A 431 -25.31 -18.16 -29.90
CA VAL A 431 -25.09 -16.83 -30.47
C VAL A 431 -24.73 -16.92 -31.96
N ILE A 432 -23.82 -17.81 -32.33
CA ILE A 432 -23.37 -17.95 -33.71
C ILE A 432 -24.51 -18.52 -34.60
N CYS A 433 -25.20 -19.57 -34.13
CA CYS A 433 -26.37 -20.14 -34.83
C CYS A 433 -27.48 -19.09 -35.01
N GLY A 434 -27.78 -18.33 -33.95
CA GLY A 434 -28.76 -17.25 -34.01
C GLY A 434 -28.38 -16.15 -35.04
N LEU A 435 -27.09 -15.85 -35.21
CA LEU A 435 -26.65 -14.91 -36.26
C LEU A 435 -26.81 -15.51 -37.68
N THR A 436 -26.42 -16.76 -37.88
CA THR A 436 -26.58 -17.43 -39.19
C THR A 436 -28.04 -17.56 -39.58
N GLU A 437 -28.93 -17.89 -38.63
CA GLU A 437 -30.38 -17.92 -38.86
C GLU A 437 -30.93 -16.52 -39.16
N LYS A 438 -30.57 -15.50 -38.36
CA LYS A 438 -31.02 -14.10 -38.52
C LYS A 438 -30.74 -13.58 -39.95
N TYR A 439 -29.59 -13.89 -40.52
CA TYR A 439 -29.14 -13.42 -41.82
C TYR A 439 -29.35 -14.46 -42.94
N ASN A 440 -29.95 -15.62 -42.63
CA ASN A 440 -30.16 -16.74 -43.52
C ASN A 440 -28.87 -17.15 -44.26
N ILE A 441 -27.80 -17.41 -43.47
CA ILE A 441 -26.48 -17.81 -43.97
C ILE A 441 -26.33 -19.32 -43.83
N PRO A 442 -26.04 -20.06 -44.88
CA PRO A 442 -25.69 -21.47 -44.80
C PRO A 442 -24.45 -21.67 -43.90
N PRO A 443 -24.45 -22.66 -42.98
CA PRO A 443 -23.35 -22.89 -42.06
C PRO A 443 -21.97 -23.05 -42.72
N GLU A 444 -21.93 -23.64 -43.92
CA GLU A 444 -20.71 -23.86 -44.69
C GLU A 444 -20.04 -22.55 -45.18
N TRP A 445 -20.73 -21.42 -45.13
CA TRP A 445 -20.17 -20.13 -45.53
C TRP A 445 -19.42 -19.42 -44.42
N LEU A 446 -19.71 -19.75 -43.14
CA LEU A 446 -19.07 -19.16 -42.00
C LEU A 446 -18.22 -20.21 -41.26
N GLN A 447 -16.91 -20.04 -41.26
CA GLN A 447 -15.98 -20.92 -40.58
C GLN A 447 -15.46 -20.24 -39.30
N LEU A 448 -15.23 -21.02 -38.25
CA LEU A 448 -14.71 -20.53 -37.00
C LEU A 448 -13.23 -20.91 -36.85
N GLU A 449 -12.35 -19.95 -36.63
CA GLU A 449 -10.93 -20.18 -36.40
C GLU A 449 -10.55 -19.96 -34.95
N LEU A 450 -9.89 -20.95 -34.36
CA LEU A 450 -9.35 -20.86 -33.01
C LEU A 450 -7.92 -20.34 -33.06
N THR A 451 -7.62 -19.33 -32.28
CA THR A 451 -6.25 -18.82 -32.13
C THR A 451 -5.37 -19.84 -31.38
N GLU A 452 -4.05 -19.87 -31.66
CA GLU A 452 -3.10 -20.76 -30.95
C GLU A 452 -3.17 -20.63 -29.44
N SER A 453 -3.33 -19.41 -28.93
CA SER A 453 -3.47 -19.12 -27.49
C SER A 453 -4.75 -19.71 -26.89
N ALA A 454 -5.80 -19.90 -27.70
CA ALA A 454 -7.04 -20.51 -27.26
C ALA A 454 -6.89 -22.03 -27.08
N TYR A 455 -6.14 -22.70 -27.97
CA TYR A 455 -5.95 -24.15 -27.93
C TYR A 455 -5.15 -24.65 -26.71
N THR A 456 -4.17 -23.89 -26.25
CA THR A 456 -3.28 -24.28 -25.12
C THR A 456 -3.95 -24.26 -23.75
N GLY A 457 -5.09 -23.58 -23.60
CA GLY A 457 -5.71 -23.34 -22.28
C GLY A 457 -6.62 -24.44 -21.75
N ASN A 458 -7.44 -25.09 -22.59
CA ASN A 458 -8.35 -26.17 -22.19
C ASN A 458 -8.78 -27.03 -23.41
N PRO A 459 -8.00 -28.05 -23.80
CA PRO A 459 -8.30 -28.90 -24.93
C PRO A 459 -9.63 -29.68 -24.82
N LYS A 460 -10.08 -29.99 -23.59
CA LYS A 460 -11.34 -30.72 -23.34
C LYS A 460 -12.57 -29.88 -23.68
N ALA A 461 -12.63 -28.64 -23.22
CA ALA A 461 -13.75 -27.73 -23.48
C ALA A 461 -13.86 -27.41 -24.98
N ILE A 462 -12.73 -27.32 -25.69
CA ILE A 462 -12.71 -27.13 -27.14
C ILE A 462 -13.29 -28.35 -27.86
N LYS A 463 -12.91 -29.56 -27.45
CA LYS A 463 -13.42 -30.79 -28.04
C LYS A 463 -14.93 -30.95 -27.84
N GLU A 464 -15.44 -30.69 -26.65
CA GLU A 464 -16.88 -30.70 -26.32
C GLU A 464 -17.68 -29.66 -27.14
N MET A 465 -17.07 -28.53 -27.47
CA MET A 465 -17.69 -27.51 -28.30
C MET A 465 -17.68 -27.88 -29.83
N MET A 466 -16.70 -28.67 -30.26
CA MET A 466 -16.58 -29.13 -31.67
C MET A 466 -17.45 -30.33 -31.97
N GLU A 467 -17.90 -31.12 -30.99
CA GLU A 467 -18.85 -32.21 -31.05
C GLU A 467 -20.31 -31.69 -30.95
#